data_b34167c6d007b28f0108fd1cc979457f
#
_entry.id   b34167c6d007b28f0108fd1cc979457f
#
_cell.length_a   1.000
_cell.length_b   1.000
_cell.length_c   1.000
_cell.angle_alpha   90.00
_cell.angle_beta   90.00
_cell.angle_gamma   90.00
#
_symmetry.space_group_name_H-M   'P 1'
#
loop_
_entity.id
_entity.type
_entity.pdbx_description
1 polymer ?
#
loop_
_entity_poly.entity_id
_entity_poly.type
_entity_poly.pdbx_seq_one_letter_code
_entity_poly.pdbx_strand_id
1 'polypeptide(L)'
;MQTRRRQIEDVASTLFSHRGYAATSMRDIAKALDLQGGSLYAHIPSKEAVLAAIVEEAADGFHAAVRPIAEGPGTAAERLRAMIGAHVGVVTGGRDRAKVFLFEWAFLAPERRQAVARSRAAYQGYFERVIGEGAAAGELDAPDPALAAVFLLSAMNGMAHWYRPDGRLGAGALAEQYADLFLGGLRARSTYEGAR
;
A
#
# COMPACT_ATOMS: atom_id res chain seq x y z
N MET A 1 4.05 -23.46 -12.61
CA MET A 1 5.25 -23.56 -11.75
C MET A 1 5.76 -22.17 -11.45
N GLN A 2 6.01 -21.85 -10.19
CA GLN A 2 6.61 -20.57 -9.79
C GLN A 2 8.08 -20.54 -10.22
N THR A 3 8.53 -19.39 -10.77
CA THR A 3 9.96 -19.26 -11.16
C THR A 3 10.86 -19.23 -9.92
N ARG A 4 12.12 -19.67 -10.07
CA ARG A 4 13.10 -19.62 -8.95
C ARG A 4 13.29 -18.19 -8.43
N ARG A 5 13.30 -17.21 -9.31
CA ARG A 5 13.37 -15.79 -8.94
C ARG A 5 12.20 -15.40 -8.03
N ARG A 6 10.98 -15.80 -8.37
CA ARG A 6 9.79 -15.53 -7.54
C ARG A 6 9.88 -16.15 -6.15
N GLN A 7 10.37 -17.39 -6.04
CA GLN A 7 10.61 -18.03 -4.76
C GLN A 7 11.61 -17.26 -3.88
N ILE A 8 12.68 -16.72 -4.50
CA ILE A 8 13.67 -15.89 -3.80
C ILE A 8 13.02 -14.60 -3.28
N GLU A 9 12.24 -13.94 -4.11
CA GLU A 9 11.53 -12.70 -3.75
C GLU A 9 10.51 -12.92 -2.63
N ASP A 10 9.78 -14.03 -2.64
CA ASP A 10 8.81 -14.38 -1.57
C ASP A 10 9.51 -14.60 -0.23
N VAL A 11 10.57 -15.43 -0.21
CA VAL A 11 11.36 -15.68 1.00
C VAL A 11 12.02 -14.40 1.51
N ALA A 12 12.58 -13.60 0.61
CA ALA A 12 13.19 -12.33 0.96
C ALA A 12 12.17 -11.34 1.53
N SER A 13 10.95 -11.27 0.95
CA SER A 13 9.85 -10.45 1.48
C SER A 13 9.54 -10.80 2.93
N THR A 14 9.43 -12.09 3.24
CA THR A 14 9.18 -12.55 4.61
C THR A 14 10.32 -12.17 5.55
N LEU A 15 11.57 -12.40 5.15
CA LEU A 15 12.72 -12.04 5.97
C LEU A 15 12.84 -10.53 6.19
N PHE A 16 12.67 -9.72 5.14
CA PHE A 16 12.71 -8.25 5.23
C PHE A 16 11.56 -7.71 6.07
N SER A 17 10.36 -8.26 5.92
CA SER A 17 9.17 -7.87 6.70
C SER A 17 9.34 -8.14 8.20
N HIS A 18 9.98 -9.26 8.57
CA HIS A 18 10.09 -9.70 9.96
C HIS A 18 11.33 -9.21 10.68
N ARG A 19 12.48 -9.14 9.98
CA ARG A 19 13.79 -8.80 10.57
C ARG A 19 14.30 -7.43 10.15
N GLY A 20 13.69 -6.83 9.12
CA GLY A 20 14.20 -5.64 8.45
C GLY A 20 15.21 -5.96 7.36
N TYR A 21 15.30 -5.08 6.36
CA TYR A 21 16.24 -5.22 5.24
C TYR A 21 17.71 -5.18 5.74
N ALA A 22 18.05 -4.25 6.63
CA ALA A 22 19.43 -4.09 7.10
C ALA A 22 19.96 -5.35 7.80
N ALA A 23 19.13 -6.01 8.61
CA ALA A 23 19.51 -7.19 9.38
C ALA A 23 19.44 -8.51 8.61
N THR A 24 19.02 -8.51 7.34
CA THR A 24 18.92 -9.70 6.50
C THR A 24 20.06 -9.73 5.49
N SER A 25 20.76 -10.85 5.37
CA SER A 25 21.83 -11.07 4.38
C SER A 25 21.38 -11.97 3.22
N MET A 26 22.12 -11.95 2.11
CA MET A 26 21.93 -12.91 1.00
C MET A 26 22.11 -14.35 1.44
N ARG A 27 22.98 -14.60 2.46
CA ARG A 27 23.17 -15.93 3.04
C ARG A 27 21.94 -16.41 3.80
N ASP A 28 21.23 -15.51 4.50
CA ASP A 28 19.98 -15.86 5.18
C ASP A 28 18.90 -16.27 4.19
N ILE A 29 18.79 -15.56 3.06
CA ILE A 29 17.86 -15.88 1.98
C ILE A 29 18.22 -17.25 1.36
N ALA A 30 19.51 -17.49 1.05
CA ALA A 30 19.98 -18.77 0.50
C ALA A 30 19.68 -19.93 1.47
N LYS A 31 19.97 -19.75 2.76
CA LYS A 31 19.71 -20.74 3.81
C LYS A 31 18.21 -21.07 3.92
N ALA A 32 17.33 -20.07 3.86
CA ALA A 32 15.88 -20.26 3.94
C ALA A 32 15.29 -21.00 2.71
N LEU A 33 16.04 -21.00 1.57
CA LEU A 33 15.68 -21.71 0.35
C LEU A 33 16.40 -23.04 0.17
N ASP A 34 17.23 -23.43 1.15
CA ASP A 34 18.13 -24.60 1.05
C ASP A 34 19.04 -24.54 -0.20
N LEU A 35 19.55 -23.34 -0.52
CA LEU A 35 20.44 -23.10 -1.65
C LEU A 35 21.87 -22.85 -1.20
N GLN A 36 22.82 -23.32 -2.03
CA GLN A 36 24.20 -22.85 -1.91
C GLN A 36 24.29 -21.40 -2.37
N GLY A 37 25.11 -20.58 -1.68
CA GLY A 37 25.20 -19.14 -1.94
C GLY A 37 25.46 -18.77 -3.40
N GLY A 38 26.30 -19.53 -4.11
CA GLY A 38 26.59 -19.30 -5.54
C GLY A 38 25.36 -19.46 -6.44
N SER A 39 24.46 -20.38 -6.12
CA SER A 39 23.21 -20.61 -6.88
C SER A 39 22.24 -19.44 -6.79
N LEU A 40 22.21 -18.72 -5.65
CA LEU A 40 21.34 -17.56 -5.45
C LEU A 40 21.74 -16.40 -6.39
N TYR A 41 23.03 -16.13 -6.50
CA TYR A 41 23.57 -15.05 -7.36
C TYR A 41 23.36 -15.29 -8.86
N ALA A 42 23.17 -16.54 -9.30
CA ALA A 42 22.80 -16.84 -10.68
C ALA A 42 21.39 -16.31 -11.04
N HIS A 43 20.54 -16.09 -10.06
CA HIS A 43 19.16 -15.62 -10.27
C HIS A 43 18.95 -14.14 -9.92
N ILE A 44 19.66 -13.63 -8.92
CA ILE A 44 19.55 -12.24 -8.46
C ILE A 44 20.94 -11.73 -8.03
N PRO A 45 21.42 -10.60 -8.61
CA PRO A 45 22.81 -10.18 -8.47
C PRO A 45 23.14 -9.59 -7.09
N SER A 46 22.16 -9.06 -6.36
CA SER A 46 22.40 -8.40 -5.06
C SER A 46 21.14 -8.36 -4.18
N LYS A 47 21.35 -8.12 -2.89
CA LYS A 47 20.24 -7.90 -1.94
C LYS A 47 19.38 -6.69 -2.30
N GLU A 48 20.01 -5.64 -2.80
CA GLU A 48 19.32 -4.43 -3.29
C GLU A 48 18.47 -4.74 -4.53
N ALA A 49 18.94 -5.59 -5.45
CA ALA A 49 18.14 -6.02 -6.59
C ALA A 49 16.90 -6.84 -6.18
N VAL A 50 17.00 -7.64 -5.11
CA VAL A 50 15.83 -8.32 -4.52
C VAL A 50 14.85 -7.30 -3.96
N LEU A 51 15.34 -6.34 -3.17
CA LEU A 51 14.48 -5.30 -2.59
C LEU A 51 13.78 -4.50 -3.67
N ALA A 52 14.51 -4.10 -4.73
CA ALA A 52 13.95 -3.35 -5.84
C ALA A 52 12.82 -4.11 -6.53
N ALA A 53 13.02 -5.39 -6.84
CA ALA A 53 11.99 -6.21 -7.48
C ALA A 53 10.73 -6.34 -6.60
N ILE A 54 10.88 -6.53 -5.29
CA ILE A 54 9.75 -6.61 -4.35
C ILE A 54 9.00 -5.28 -4.29
N VAL A 55 9.72 -4.15 -4.21
CA VAL A 55 9.15 -2.81 -4.11
C VAL A 55 8.43 -2.42 -5.39
N GLU A 56 9.03 -2.67 -6.56
CA GLU A 56 8.45 -2.39 -7.87
C GLU A 56 7.16 -3.19 -8.08
N GLU A 57 7.19 -4.50 -7.84
CA GLU A 57 6.00 -5.35 -7.97
C GLU A 57 4.87 -4.95 -7.00
N ALA A 58 5.22 -4.63 -5.76
CA ALA A 58 4.21 -4.18 -4.80
C ALA A 58 3.59 -2.85 -5.23
N ALA A 59 4.40 -1.89 -5.71
CA ALA A 59 3.90 -0.62 -6.25
C ALA A 59 2.92 -0.85 -7.40
N ASP A 60 3.29 -1.71 -8.36
CA ASP A 60 2.43 -2.07 -9.50
C ASP A 60 1.09 -2.68 -9.01
N GLY A 61 1.14 -3.53 -8.00
CA GLY A 61 -0.06 -4.12 -7.38
C GLY A 61 -1.00 -3.07 -6.78
N PHE A 62 -0.47 -2.08 -6.06
CA PHE A 62 -1.27 -0.96 -5.54
C PHE A 62 -1.89 -0.13 -6.67
N HIS A 63 -1.10 0.25 -7.68
CA HIS A 63 -1.59 1.02 -8.82
C HIS A 63 -2.65 0.25 -9.62
N ALA A 64 -2.42 -1.02 -9.92
CA ALA A 64 -3.35 -1.86 -10.67
C ALA A 64 -4.70 -2.03 -9.96
N ALA A 65 -4.69 -2.10 -8.62
CA ALA A 65 -5.92 -2.25 -7.84
C ALA A 65 -6.74 -0.95 -7.75
N VAL A 66 -6.08 0.20 -7.61
CA VAL A 66 -6.78 1.45 -7.26
C VAL A 66 -7.04 2.36 -8.46
N ARG A 67 -6.11 2.44 -9.42
CA ARG A 67 -6.22 3.34 -10.57
C ARG A 67 -7.50 3.17 -11.37
N PRO A 68 -7.94 1.95 -11.76
CA PRO A 68 -9.17 1.78 -12.54
C PRO A 68 -10.42 2.28 -11.80
N ILE A 69 -10.43 2.18 -10.47
CA ILE A 69 -11.54 2.66 -9.63
C ILE A 69 -11.52 4.19 -9.57
N ALA A 70 -10.36 4.78 -9.35
CA ALA A 70 -10.20 6.24 -9.28
C ALA A 70 -10.55 6.94 -10.60
N GLU A 71 -10.33 6.27 -11.74
CA GLU A 71 -10.63 6.76 -13.08
C GLU A 71 -12.01 6.29 -13.59
N GLY A 72 -12.71 5.45 -12.81
CA GLY A 72 -13.99 4.87 -13.16
C GLY A 72 -15.20 5.77 -12.88
N PRO A 73 -16.40 5.28 -13.26
CA PRO A 73 -17.65 5.98 -12.98
C PRO A 73 -18.06 5.92 -11.51
N GLY A 74 -19.04 6.73 -11.13
CA GLY A 74 -19.64 6.78 -9.81
C GLY A 74 -19.34 8.07 -9.06
N THR A 75 -20.03 8.27 -7.94
CA THR A 75 -19.81 9.39 -7.03
C THR A 75 -18.43 9.32 -6.38
N ALA A 76 -17.92 10.44 -5.87
CA ALA A 76 -16.65 10.45 -5.15
C ALA A 76 -16.69 9.52 -3.94
N ALA A 77 -17.79 9.48 -3.20
CA ALA A 77 -17.96 8.62 -2.04
C ALA A 77 -17.95 7.12 -2.40
N GLU A 78 -18.61 6.72 -3.50
CA GLU A 78 -18.60 5.33 -3.99
C GLU A 78 -17.20 4.91 -4.43
N ARG A 79 -16.52 5.75 -5.23
CA ARG A 79 -15.14 5.48 -5.66
C ARG A 79 -14.17 5.40 -4.47
N LEU A 80 -14.24 6.31 -3.52
CA LEU A 80 -13.40 6.27 -2.33
C LEU A 80 -13.62 5.00 -1.50
N ARG A 81 -14.86 4.57 -1.29
CA ARG A 81 -15.17 3.30 -0.62
C ARG A 81 -14.51 2.12 -1.33
N ALA A 82 -14.66 2.05 -2.65
CA ALA A 82 -14.05 0.99 -3.46
C ALA A 82 -12.52 1.07 -3.46
N MET A 83 -11.92 2.28 -3.53
CA MET A 83 -10.47 2.47 -3.45
C MET A 83 -9.91 2.04 -2.09
N ILE A 84 -10.60 2.35 -0.99
CA ILE A 84 -10.24 1.89 0.35
C ILE A 84 -10.26 0.36 0.39
N GLY A 85 -11.32 -0.26 -0.11
CA GLY A 85 -11.41 -1.72 -0.21
C GLY A 85 -10.27 -2.36 -0.99
N ALA A 86 -9.96 -1.79 -2.16
CA ALA A 86 -8.87 -2.25 -3.01
C ALA A 86 -7.49 -2.11 -2.32
N HIS A 87 -7.22 -0.96 -1.68
CA HIS A 87 -5.98 -0.73 -0.93
C HIS A 87 -5.84 -1.72 0.24
N VAL A 88 -6.88 -1.88 1.05
CA VAL A 88 -6.90 -2.85 2.16
C VAL A 88 -6.67 -4.26 1.64
N GLY A 89 -7.29 -4.63 0.51
CA GLY A 89 -7.07 -5.93 -0.14
C GLY A 89 -5.62 -6.18 -0.51
N VAL A 90 -4.91 -5.19 -1.06
CA VAL A 90 -3.48 -5.31 -1.39
C VAL A 90 -2.63 -5.46 -0.12
N VAL A 91 -2.87 -4.63 0.89
CA VAL A 91 -2.10 -4.69 2.16
C VAL A 91 -2.29 -6.02 2.87
N THR A 92 -3.53 -6.52 2.93
CA THR A 92 -3.86 -7.73 3.69
C THR A 92 -3.58 -9.02 2.92
N GLY A 93 -3.72 -9.01 1.60
CA GLY A 93 -3.48 -10.16 0.73
C GLY A 93 -2.00 -10.48 0.50
N GLY A 94 -1.13 -9.45 0.58
CA GLY A 94 0.32 -9.58 0.40
C GLY A 94 1.11 -8.88 1.50
N ARG A 95 0.78 -9.10 2.77
CA ARG A 95 1.26 -8.32 3.92
C ARG A 95 2.77 -8.12 3.97
N ASP A 96 3.56 -9.17 3.75
CA ASP A 96 5.03 -9.06 3.81
C ASP A 96 5.56 -8.15 2.70
N ARG A 97 5.06 -8.31 1.46
CA ARG A 97 5.44 -7.47 0.33
C ARG A 97 4.97 -6.02 0.53
N ALA A 98 3.73 -5.82 0.99
CA ALA A 98 3.21 -4.50 1.31
C ALA A 98 4.06 -3.81 2.38
N LYS A 99 4.44 -4.52 3.45
CA LYS A 99 5.29 -3.98 4.52
C LYS A 99 6.68 -3.60 4.01
N VAL A 100 7.30 -4.42 3.17
CA VAL A 100 8.59 -4.10 2.55
C VAL A 100 8.47 -2.84 1.66
N PHE A 101 7.45 -2.76 0.80
CA PHE A 101 7.20 -1.58 -0.02
C PHE A 101 6.97 -0.32 0.81
N LEU A 102 6.19 -0.43 1.89
CA LEU A 102 5.82 0.74 2.68
C LEU A 102 6.98 1.28 3.53
N PHE A 103 7.88 0.42 4.03
CA PHE A 103 8.82 0.80 5.08
C PHE A 103 10.31 0.57 4.74
N GLU A 104 10.65 -0.32 3.79
CA GLU A 104 12.06 -0.67 3.51
C GLU A 104 12.62 -0.02 2.23
N TRP A 105 11.80 0.66 1.43
CA TRP A 105 12.22 1.30 0.17
C TRP A 105 13.32 2.37 0.34
N ALA A 106 13.48 2.93 1.54
CA ALA A 106 14.51 3.90 1.86
C ALA A 106 15.94 3.34 1.70
N PHE A 107 16.09 2.01 1.72
CA PHE A 107 17.37 1.33 1.52
C PHE A 107 17.76 1.12 0.04
N LEU A 108 16.89 1.49 -0.90
CA LEU A 108 17.20 1.47 -2.33
C LEU A 108 18.25 2.54 -2.69
N ALA A 109 18.97 2.31 -3.79
CA ALA A 109 19.86 3.30 -4.39
C ALA A 109 19.12 4.62 -4.70
N PRO A 110 19.80 5.78 -4.72
CA PRO A 110 19.15 7.09 -4.85
C PRO A 110 18.20 7.22 -6.03
N GLU A 111 18.58 6.71 -7.21
CA GLU A 111 17.79 6.77 -8.43
C GLU A 111 16.49 5.97 -8.31
N ARG A 112 16.57 4.76 -7.73
CA ARG A 112 15.40 3.90 -7.47
C ARG A 112 14.50 4.49 -6.39
N ARG A 113 15.09 5.04 -5.32
CA ARG A 113 14.30 5.76 -4.29
C ARG A 113 13.50 6.90 -4.88
N GLN A 114 14.10 7.66 -5.79
CA GLN A 114 13.40 8.75 -6.46
C GLN A 114 12.26 8.25 -7.35
N ALA A 115 12.46 7.13 -8.06
CA ALA A 115 11.39 6.50 -8.85
C ALA A 115 10.23 6.02 -7.96
N VAL A 116 10.54 5.36 -6.84
CA VAL A 116 9.52 4.92 -5.86
C VAL A 116 8.80 6.12 -5.25
N ALA A 117 9.50 7.19 -4.89
CA ALA A 117 8.88 8.41 -4.36
C ALA A 117 7.89 9.03 -5.35
N ARG A 118 8.24 9.09 -6.65
CA ARG A 118 7.31 9.54 -7.70
C ARG A 118 6.09 8.62 -7.84
N SER A 119 6.30 7.29 -7.81
CA SER A 119 5.22 6.31 -7.86
C SER A 119 4.26 6.48 -6.68
N ARG A 120 4.79 6.65 -5.47
CA ARG A 120 3.98 6.90 -4.25
C ARG A 120 3.20 8.21 -4.32
N ALA A 121 3.81 9.28 -4.84
CA ALA A 121 3.12 10.56 -5.05
C ALA A 121 1.99 10.43 -6.08
N ALA A 122 2.23 9.72 -7.19
CA ALA A 122 1.18 9.45 -8.19
C ALA A 122 0.03 8.61 -7.59
N TYR A 123 0.35 7.64 -6.75
CA TYR A 123 -0.66 6.83 -6.06
C TYR A 123 -1.51 7.66 -5.10
N GLN A 124 -0.88 8.51 -4.28
CA GLN A 124 -1.59 9.48 -3.41
C GLN A 124 -2.49 10.39 -4.24
N GLY A 125 -2.04 10.84 -5.41
CA GLY A 125 -2.79 11.69 -6.31
C GLY A 125 -4.11 11.10 -6.78
N TYR A 126 -4.29 9.78 -6.80
CA TYR A 126 -5.60 9.18 -7.10
C TYR A 126 -6.63 9.52 -6.01
N PHE A 127 -6.25 9.39 -4.74
CA PHE A 127 -7.12 9.71 -3.60
C PHE A 127 -7.38 11.20 -3.51
N GLU A 128 -6.33 12.01 -3.62
CA GLU A 128 -6.42 13.47 -3.59
C GLU A 128 -7.40 14.00 -4.65
N ARG A 129 -7.29 13.51 -5.88
CA ARG A 129 -8.17 13.88 -6.99
C ARG A 129 -9.62 13.51 -6.69
N VAL A 130 -9.90 12.26 -6.29
CA VAL A 130 -11.29 11.82 -6.03
C VAL A 130 -11.90 12.56 -4.84
N ILE A 131 -11.12 12.84 -3.79
CA ILE A 131 -11.58 13.67 -2.66
C ILE A 131 -11.87 15.11 -3.13
N GLY A 132 -10.98 15.69 -3.96
CA GLY A 132 -11.16 17.03 -4.49
C GLY A 132 -12.38 17.17 -5.41
N GLU A 133 -12.65 16.16 -6.25
CA GLU A 133 -13.85 16.09 -7.08
C GLU A 133 -15.12 16.05 -6.19
N GLY A 134 -15.11 15.24 -5.13
CA GLY A 134 -16.21 15.16 -4.18
C GLY A 134 -16.43 16.45 -3.40
N ALA A 135 -15.36 17.15 -3.02
CA ALA A 135 -15.45 18.45 -2.36
C ALA A 135 -16.02 19.52 -3.31
N ALA A 136 -15.57 19.55 -4.56
CA ALA A 136 -16.08 20.48 -5.57
C ALA A 136 -17.56 20.22 -5.91
N ALA A 137 -18.01 18.96 -5.87
CA ALA A 137 -19.40 18.59 -6.08
C ALA A 137 -20.29 18.78 -4.83
N GLY A 138 -19.73 19.16 -3.67
CA GLY A 138 -20.45 19.26 -2.41
C GLY A 138 -20.84 17.91 -1.76
N GLU A 139 -20.29 16.82 -2.25
CA GLU A 139 -20.48 15.48 -1.68
C GLU A 139 -19.67 15.29 -0.37
N LEU A 140 -18.49 15.92 -0.30
CA LEU A 140 -17.54 15.79 0.79
C LEU A 140 -17.16 17.15 1.38
N ASP A 141 -17.00 17.23 2.68
CA ASP A 141 -16.42 18.37 3.39
C ASP A 141 -14.92 18.12 3.58
N ALA A 142 -14.14 18.43 2.57
CA ALA A 142 -12.70 18.23 2.55
C ALA A 142 -12.00 19.53 2.10
N PRO A 143 -11.77 20.49 3.02
CA PRO A 143 -11.15 21.78 2.69
C PRO A 143 -9.71 21.63 2.20
N ASP A 144 -9.03 20.54 2.55
CA ASP A 144 -7.70 20.16 2.08
C ASP A 144 -7.71 18.70 1.62
N PRO A 145 -8.00 18.45 0.32
CA PRO A 145 -8.01 17.10 -0.23
C PRO A 145 -6.66 16.36 -0.12
N ALA A 146 -5.54 17.08 -0.20
CA ALA A 146 -4.21 16.51 -0.10
C ALA A 146 -3.95 15.98 1.32
N LEU A 147 -4.28 16.78 2.34
CA LEU A 147 -4.17 16.36 3.75
C LEU A 147 -5.10 15.19 4.05
N ALA A 148 -6.34 15.21 3.55
CA ALA A 148 -7.29 14.12 3.71
C ALA A 148 -6.77 12.81 3.09
N ALA A 149 -6.16 12.86 1.90
CA ALA A 149 -5.53 11.70 1.26
C ALA A 149 -4.34 11.17 2.08
N VAL A 150 -3.47 12.05 2.58
CA VAL A 150 -2.34 11.67 3.45
C VAL A 150 -2.83 11.01 4.73
N PHE A 151 -3.85 11.57 5.39
CA PHE A 151 -4.45 11.00 6.60
C PHE A 151 -4.98 9.59 6.35
N LEU A 152 -5.80 9.42 5.30
CA LEU A 152 -6.39 8.13 4.94
C LEU A 152 -5.31 7.08 4.64
N LEU A 153 -4.35 7.41 3.77
CA LEU A 153 -3.27 6.51 3.39
C LEU A 153 -2.38 6.15 4.58
N SER A 154 -2.09 7.10 5.48
CA SER A 154 -1.31 6.82 6.68
C SER A 154 -2.02 5.82 7.59
N ALA A 155 -3.34 5.97 7.79
CA ALA A 155 -4.13 5.05 8.57
C ALA A 155 -4.17 3.64 7.93
N MET A 156 -4.39 3.55 6.62
CA MET A 156 -4.44 2.27 5.90
C MET A 156 -3.07 1.58 5.82
N ASN A 157 -1.99 2.32 5.56
CA ASN A 157 -0.63 1.78 5.52
C ASN A 157 -0.21 1.19 6.88
N GLY A 158 -0.66 1.78 7.99
CA GLY A 158 -0.42 1.29 9.34
C GLY A 158 -0.91 -0.14 9.57
N MET A 159 -1.91 -0.61 8.80
CA MET A 159 -2.42 -1.98 8.88
C MET A 159 -1.35 -3.04 8.62
N ALA A 160 -0.34 -2.76 7.80
CA ALA A 160 0.76 -3.68 7.53
C ALA A 160 1.51 -4.11 8.80
N HIS A 161 1.45 -3.34 9.88
CA HIS A 161 2.09 -3.67 11.15
C HIS A 161 1.22 -4.52 12.08
N TRP A 162 -0.08 -4.23 12.14
CA TRP A 162 -0.94 -4.81 13.17
C TRP A 162 -2.01 -5.77 12.67
N TYR A 163 -2.38 -5.74 11.39
CA TYR A 163 -3.39 -6.64 10.85
C TYR A 163 -2.94 -8.11 10.98
N ARG A 164 -3.87 -8.95 11.39
CA ARG A 164 -3.71 -10.40 11.47
C ARG A 164 -4.88 -11.09 10.78
N PRO A 165 -4.62 -12.06 9.87
CA PRO A 165 -5.68 -12.80 9.17
C PRO A 165 -6.63 -13.55 10.11
N ASP A 166 -6.11 -14.01 11.25
CA ASP A 166 -6.83 -14.70 12.34
C ASP A 166 -7.36 -13.74 13.43
N GLY A 167 -7.28 -12.42 13.17
CA GLY A 167 -7.72 -11.39 14.09
C GLY A 167 -9.25 -11.22 14.14
N ARG A 168 -9.72 -10.29 14.98
CA ARG A 168 -11.15 -10.02 15.21
C ARG A 168 -11.92 -9.62 13.95
N LEU A 169 -11.28 -8.96 12.99
CA LEU A 169 -11.89 -8.46 11.76
C LEU A 169 -11.16 -9.03 10.54
N GLY A 170 -11.91 -9.64 9.64
CA GLY A 170 -11.41 -9.98 8.31
C GLY A 170 -11.19 -8.71 7.46
N ALA A 171 -10.42 -8.86 6.37
CA ALA A 171 -10.02 -7.74 5.50
C ALA A 171 -11.22 -6.93 4.96
N GLY A 172 -12.29 -7.60 4.53
CA GLY A 172 -13.50 -6.93 4.01
C GLY A 172 -14.20 -6.09 5.08
N ALA A 173 -14.43 -6.64 6.27
CA ALA A 173 -15.05 -5.91 7.36
C ALA A 173 -14.18 -4.72 7.83
N LEU A 174 -12.86 -4.90 7.78
CA LEU A 174 -11.92 -3.83 8.09
C LEU A 174 -11.99 -2.70 7.06
N ALA A 175 -12.04 -3.03 5.77
CA ALA A 175 -12.18 -2.07 4.68
C ALA A 175 -13.46 -1.23 4.81
N GLU A 176 -14.60 -1.89 5.09
CA GLU A 176 -15.88 -1.20 5.30
C GLU A 176 -15.81 -0.25 6.50
N GLN A 177 -15.25 -0.67 7.63
CA GLN A 177 -15.12 0.20 8.80
C GLN A 177 -14.21 1.41 8.53
N TYR A 178 -13.10 1.23 7.80
CA TYR A 178 -12.25 2.34 7.38
C TYR A 178 -12.99 3.32 6.47
N ALA A 179 -13.75 2.79 5.50
CA ALA A 179 -14.56 3.61 4.61
C ALA A 179 -15.65 4.39 5.38
N ASP A 180 -16.36 3.74 6.30
CA ASP A 180 -17.39 4.38 7.09
C ASP A 180 -16.84 5.48 8.01
N LEU A 181 -15.72 5.22 8.68
CA LEU A 181 -15.06 6.21 9.54
C LEU A 181 -14.54 7.41 8.73
N PHE A 182 -13.90 7.16 7.59
CA PHE A 182 -13.34 8.22 6.76
C PHE A 182 -14.44 9.05 6.10
N LEU A 183 -15.40 8.42 5.42
CA LEU A 183 -16.49 9.10 4.74
C LEU A 183 -17.45 9.76 5.75
N GLY A 184 -17.64 9.16 6.92
CA GLY A 184 -18.40 9.76 8.00
C GLY A 184 -17.76 11.04 8.54
N GLY A 185 -16.43 11.08 8.60
CA GLY A 185 -15.66 12.28 8.99
C GLY A 185 -15.65 13.40 7.94
N LEU A 186 -15.87 13.04 6.66
CA LEU A 186 -15.91 13.99 5.53
C LEU A 186 -17.33 14.37 5.10
N ARG A 187 -18.37 13.94 5.83
CA ARG A 187 -19.74 14.37 5.50
C ARG A 187 -19.86 15.87 5.67
N ALA A 188 -20.42 16.55 4.64
CA ALA A 188 -20.77 17.95 4.71
C ALA A 188 -21.60 18.18 5.98
N ARG A 189 -21.13 19.05 6.85
CA ARG A 189 -21.89 19.46 8.03
C ARG A 189 -23.13 20.17 7.52
N SER A 190 -24.31 19.60 7.76
CA SER A 190 -25.54 20.36 7.68
C SER A 190 -25.32 21.61 8.53
N THR A 191 -25.31 22.78 7.90
CA THR A 191 -25.30 24.06 8.61
C THR A 191 -26.47 24.02 9.58
N TYR A 192 -26.15 23.97 10.86
CA TYR A 192 -27.15 24.15 11.92
C TYR A 192 -27.62 25.61 11.84
N GLU A 193 -28.53 25.90 10.91
CA GLU A 193 -29.34 27.12 10.97
C GLU A 193 -30.33 26.96 12.10
N GLY A 194 -30.13 27.72 13.16
CA GLY A 194 -31.19 27.98 14.08
C GLY A 194 -30.91 27.70 15.54
N ALA A 195 -30.34 28.68 16.19
CA ALA A 195 -30.75 29.08 17.53
C ALA A 195 -30.40 30.57 17.69
N ARG A 196 -31.32 31.43 17.28
CA ARG A 196 -31.44 32.76 17.88
C ARG A 196 -32.46 32.68 18.98
#